data_53961b876af9ac0ab70299c973b83974
#
_entry.id   53961b876af9ac0ab70299c973b83974
#
_cell.length_a   1.000
_cell.length_b   1.000
_cell.length_c   1.000
_cell.angle_alpha   90.00
_cell.angle_beta   90.00
_cell.angle_gamma   90.00
#
_symmetry.space_group_name_H-M   'P 1'
#
loop_
_entity.id
_entity.type
_entity.pdbx_description
1 polymer ?
#
loop_
_entity_poly.entity_id
_entity_poly.type
_entity_poly.pdbx_seq_one_letter_code
_entity_poly.pdbx_strand_id
1 'polypeptide(L)'
;MTIFAPYNHIRKENRMQLSEQEVVRREKLSRLRELGINPYPADLFPVDANSKEIKNNFKEGKQVTIAGRLMVINIQGKASFGQLQDGEGRIQVYFNRDEICLGEDKSLYNTVFKKLLDLGDFIGITGTLFTTKVGEKTVMVKEFTLLSKSLKPLPIPKVKDGVTYDAFTDPELRYRQRYADLV
;
A
#
# COMPACT_ATOMS: atom_id res chain seq x y z
N MET A 1 4.31 -64.10 8.03
CA MET A 1 3.20 -63.31 7.47
C MET A 1 3.09 -62.06 8.33
N THR A 2 3.82 -61.00 7.90
CA THR A 2 4.00 -59.78 8.71
C THR A 2 3.05 -58.73 8.18
N ILE A 3 2.08 -58.35 9.01
CA ILE A 3 1.04 -57.36 8.65
C ILE A 3 1.63 -55.99 8.89
N PHE A 4 1.89 -55.24 7.83
CA PHE A 4 2.23 -53.82 7.87
C PHE A 4 0.94 -53.02 8.20
N ALA A 5 0.92 -52.41 9.38
CA ALA A 5 -0.10 -51.42 9.71
C ALA A 5 0.13 -50.12 8.87
N PRO A 6 -0.93 -49.50 8.33
CA PRO A 6 -0.78 -48.25 7.58
C PRO A 6 -0.46 -47.12 8.56
N TYR A 7 0.65 -46.46 8.33
CA TYR A 7 1.10 -45.27 9.05
C TYR A 7 0.23 -44.07 8.62
N ASN A 8 -0.89 -43.91 9.31
CA ASN A 8 -1.72 -42.74 9.17
C ASN A 8 -1.04 -41.55 9.87
N HIS A 9 -0.11 -40.90 9.17
CA HIS A 9 0.30 -39.55 9.50
C HIS A 9 -0.88 -38.61 9.26
N ILE A 10 -1.64 -38.36 10.32
CA ILE A 10 -2.49 -37.18 10.39
C ILE A 10 -1.54 -35.98 10.35
N ARG A 11 -1.32 -35.44 9.14
CA ARG A 11 -0.82 -34.08 8.99
C ARG A 11 -1.86 -33.19 9.70
N LYS A 12 -1.61 -32.82 10.95
CA LYS A 12 -2.19 -31.62 11.52
C LYS A 12 -1.74 -30.48 10.60
N GLU A 13 -2.62 -30.11 9.67
CA GLU A 13 -2.47 -28.86 8.96
C GLU A 13 -2.42 -27.76 10.03
N ASN A 14 -1.23 -27.26 10.28
CA ASN A 14 -1.01 -26.03 11.01
C ASN A 14 -1.60 -24.94 10.12
N ARG A 15 -2.93 -24.78 10.11
CA ARG A 15 -3.59 -23.61 9.55
C ARG A 15 -3.08 -22.47 10.40
N MET A 16 -2.11 -21.73 9.85
CA MET A 16 -1.70 -20.45 10.41
C MET A 16 -2.99 -19.66 10.63
N GLN A 17 -3.35 -19.41 11.90
CA GLN A 17 -4.46 -18.54 12.21
C GLN A 17 -4.12 -17.15 11.68
N LEU A 18 -4.83 -16.75 10.63
CA LEU A 18 -4.71 -15.41 10.07
C LEU A 18 -5.26 -14.41 11.10
N SER A 19 -4.61 -13.28 11.24
CA SER A 19 -5.16 -12.18 12.01
C SER A 19 -6.42 -11.63 11.33
N GLU A 20 -7.29 -10.97 12.08
CA GLU A 20 -8.49 -10.34 11.53
C GLU A 20 -8.17 -9.39 10.37
N GLN A 21 -7.09 -8.62 10.49
CA GLN A 21 -6.64 -7.72 9.41
C GLN A 21 -6.19 -8.49 8.16
N GLU A 22 -5.55 -9.64 8.31
CA GLU A 22 -5.17 -10.47 7.16
C GLU A 22 -6.39 -11.07 6.47
N VAL A 23 -7.43 -11.43 7.21
CA VAL A 23 -8.72 -11.88 6.65
C VAL A 23 -9.35 -10.76 5.84
N VAL A 24 -9.53 -9.57 6.42
CA VAL A 24 -10.09 -8.40 5.75
C VAL A 24 -9.33 -8.04 4.47
N ARG A 25 -7.98 -8.06 4.50
CA ARG A 25 -7.16 -7.77 3.32
C ARG A 25 -7.34 -8.81 2.21
N ARG A 26 -7.58 -10.09 2.55
CA ARG A 26 -7.88 -11.14 1.57
C ARG A 26 -9.27 -10.97 0.97
N GLU A 27 -10.26 -10.54 1.74
CA GLU A 27 -11.58 -10.19 1.24
C GLU A 27 -11.50 -9.01 0.24
N LYS A 28 -10.74 -7.97 0.59
CA LYS A 28 -10.46 -6.86 -0.32
C LYS A 28 -9.74 -7.30 -1.60
N LEU A 29 -8.79 -8.23 -1.49
CA LEU A 29 -8.13 -8.84 -2.65
C LEU A 29 -9.14 -9.54 -3.58
N SER A 30 -10.05 -10.33 -3.04
CA SER A 30 -11.11 -11.00 -3.80
C SER A 30 -12.00 -9.97 -4.49
N ARG A 31 -12.36 -8.92 -3.77
CA ARG A 31 -13.19 -7.84 -4.31
C ARG A 31 -12.51 -7.06 -5.45
N LEU A 32 -11.19 -6.83 -5.37
CA LEU A 32 -10.43 -6.22 -6.47
C LEU A 32 -10.50 -7.09 -7.74
N ARG A 33 -10.35 -8.41 -7.59
CA ARG A 33 -10.46 -9.36 -8.72
C ARG A 33 -11.85 -9.39 -9.34
N GLU A 34 -12.91 -9.33 -8.53
CA GLU A 34 -14.30 -9.23 -9.00
C GLU A 34 -14.54 -7.96 -9.81
N LEU A 35 -13.85 -6.86 -9.48
CA LEU A 35 -13.89 -5.61 -10.23
C LEU A 35 -13.00 -5.63 -11.48
N GLY A 36 -12.36 -6.75 -11.80
CA GLY A 36 -11.45 -6.87 -12.93
C GLY A 36 -10.07 -6.24 -12.73
N ILE A 37 -9.75 -5.82 -11.50
CA ILE A 37 -8.45 -5.22 -11.17
C ILE A 37 -7.47 -6.34 -10.80
N ASN A 38 -6.37 -6.45 -11.56
CA ASN A 38 -5.30 -7.37 -11.21
C ASN A 38 -4.49 -6.80 -10.04
N PRO A 39 -4.50 -7.46 -8.85
CA PRO A 39 -3.79 -6.94 -7.68
C PRO A 39 -2.27 -7.16 -7.72
N TYR A 40 -1.77 -7.87 -8.73
CA TYR A 40 -0.35 -8.21 -8.94
C TYR A 40 -0.03 -8.21 -10.44
N PRO A 41 -0.11 -7.05 -11.13
CA PRO A 41 0.25 -6.99 -12.53
C PRO A 41 1.74 -7.33 -12.71
N ALA A 42 2.05 -8.09 -13.77
CA ALA A 42 3.42 -8.47 -14.10
C ALA A 42 4.11 -7.42 -14.98
N ASP A 43 3.35 -6.49 -15.54
CA ASP A 43 3.85 -5.48 -16.44
C ASP A 43 4.74 -4.46 -15.72
N LEU A 44 5.78 -4.00 -16.41
CA LEU A 44 6.62 -2.92 -15.93
C LEU A 44 5.83 -1.61 -15.87
N PHE A 45 5.74 -1.01 -14.68
CA PHE A 45 5.17 0.32 -14.55
C PHE A 45 6.23 1.39 -14.93
N PRO A 46 5.93 2.30 -15.87
CA PRO A 46 6.90 3.26 -16.40
C PRO A 46 7.15 4.40 -15.41
N VAL A 47 8.18 4.27 -14.58
CA VAL A 47 8.59 5.31 -13.61
C VAL A 47 9.57 6.25 -14.29
N ASP A 48 9.36 7.58 -14.19
CA ASP A 48 10.20 8.63 -14.76
C ASP A 48 10.89 9.52 -13.71
N ALA A 49 10.52 9.39 -12.45
CA ALA A 49 11.09 10.16 -11.33
C ALA A 49 11.04 9.36 -10.02
N ASN A 50 11.84 9.78 -9.04
CA ASN A 50 11.78 9.29 -7.67
C ASN A 50 11.56 10.45 -6.67
N SER A 51 11.26 10.10 -5.42
CA SER A 51 10.93 11.07 -4.37
C SER A 51 12.05 12.09 -4.10
N LYS A 52 13.31 11.67 -4.16
CA LYS A 52 14.48 12.51 -3.93
C LYS A 52 14.72 13.48 -5.09
N GLU A 53 14.63 12.99 -6.32
CA GLU A 53 14.74 13.83 -7.52
C GLU A 53 13.66 14.90 -7.57
N ILE A 54 12.41 14.53 -7.25
CA ILE A 54 11.29 15.48 -7.19
C ILE A 54 11.57 16.55 -6.14
N LYS A 55 12.04 16.18 -4.94
CA LYS A 55 12.33 17.15 -3.88
C LYS A 55 13.49 18.09 -4.23
N ASN A 56 14.53 17.56 -4.88
CA ASN A 56 15.74 18.32 -5.22
C ASN A 56 15.51 19.23 -6.46
N ASN A 57 14.77 18.74 -7.44
CA ASN A 57 14.55 19.41 -8.73
C ASN A 57 13.08 19.75 -8.93
N PHE A 58 12.41 20.21 -7.86
CA PHE A 58 10.99 20.51 -7.89
C PHE A 58 10.67 21.62 -8.90
N LYS A 59 9.74 21.32 -9.81
CA LYS A 59 9.16 22.29 -10.75
C LYS A 59 7.65 22.16 -10.68
N GLU A 60 6.99 23.21 -10.20
CA GLU A 60 5.54 23.26 -10.15
C GLU A 60 4.93 23.08 -11.54
N GLY A 61 3.85 22.32 -11.63
CA GLY A 61 3.19 21.99 -12.89
C GLY A 61 3.86 20.86 -13.70
N LYS A 62 5.06 20.37 -13.32
CA LYS A 62 5.69 19.24 -14.00
C LYS A 62 4.87 17.97 -13.78
N GLN A 63 4.60 17.23 -14.85
CA GLN A 63 4.02 15.90 -14.80
C GLN A 63 5.11 14.88 -14.45
N VAL A 64 4.77 13.93 -13.58
CA VAL A 64 5.66 12.86 -13.12
C VAL A 64 4.90 11.55 -12.99
N THR A 65 5.62 10.45 -13.22
CA THR A 65 5.12 9.09 -12.97
C THR A 65 6.05 8.42 -11.98
N ILE A 66 5.51 8.05 -10.82
CA ILE A 66 6.26 7.46 -9.71
C ILE A 66 5.56 6.20 -9.20
N ALA A 67 6.31 5.32 -8.57
CA ALA A 67 5.78 4.14 -7.91
C ALA A 67 6.38 4.00 -6.52
N GLY A 68 5.61 3.45 -5.60
CA GLY A 68 6.09 3.23 -4.24
C GLY A 68 5.05 2.58 -3.33
N ARG A 69 5.45 2.38 -2.10
CA ARG A 69 4.62 1.82 -1.04
C ARG A 69 3.79 2.91 -0.38
N LEU A 70 2.50 2.69 -0.26
CA LEU A 70 1.58 3.60 0.42
C LEU A 70 1.72 3.46 1.94
N MET A 71 2.36 4.44 2.58
CA MET A 71 2.70 4.39 4.01
C MET A 71 1.71 5.15 4.89
N VAL A 72 1.06 6.17 4.34
CA VAL A 72 0.04 6.96 5.04
C VAL A 72 -1.14 7.20 4.11
N ILE A 73 -2.34 7.09 4.64
CA ILE A 73 -3.59 7.49 3.99
C ILE A 73 -4.41 8.30 4.99
N ASN A 74 -4.73 9.54 4.65
CA ASN A 74 -5.62 10.40 5.40
C ASN A 74 -6.80 10.81 4.50
N ILE A 75 -7.95 10.19 4.71
CA ILE A 75 -9.15 10.36 3.88
C ILE A 75 -9.99 11.50 4.43
N GLN A 76 -10.22 12.55 3.63
CA GLN A 76 -11.01 13.72 3.96
C GLN A 76 -12.10 13.95 2.90
N GLY A 77 -13.14 13.13 2.95
CA GLY A 77 -14.28 13.27 2.03
C GLY A 77 -13.93 13.01 0.56
N LYS A 78 -13.93 14.08 -0.26
CA LYS A 78 -13.61 14.05 -1.70
C LYS A 78 -12.10 14.17 -1.99
N ALA A 79 -11.32 14.55 -0.99
CA ALA A 79 -9.90 14.73 -1.06
C ALA A 79 -9.20 13.83 -0.05
N SER A 80 -7.99 13.38 -0.35
CA SER A 80 -7.20 12.57 0.56
C SER A 80 -5.72 12.88 0.38
N PHE A 81 -4.99 12.87 1.47
CA PHE A 81 -3.54 12.93 1.45
C PHE A 81 -2.96 11.56 1.77
N GLY A 82 -1.82 11.27 1.19
CA GLY A 82 -1.06 10.09 1.47
C GLY A 82 0.44 10.37 1.45
N GLN A 83 1.22 9.39 1.88
CA GLN A 83 2.66 9.37 1.67
C GLN A 83 3.03 8.11 0.91
N LEU A 84 3.73 8.30 -0.19
CA LEU A 84 4.31 7.24 -1.00
C LEU A 84 5.80 7.14 -0.66
N GLN A 85 6.26 5.93 -0.35
CA GLN A 85 7.66 5.62 -0.09
C GLN A 85 8.23 4.81 -1.25
N ASP A 86 9.31 5.32 -1.85
CA ASP A 86 10.13 4.60 -2.81
C ASP A 86 11.51 4.23 -2.21
N GLY A 87 12.46 3.83 -3.04
CA GLY A 87 13.83 3.48 -2.60
C GLY A 87 14.67 4.65 -2.11
N GLU A 88 14.29 5.90 -2.43
CA GLU A 88 15.05 7.12 -2.15
C GLU A 88 14.43 7.99 -1.05
N GLY A 89 13.18 7.67 -0.64
CA GLY A 89 12.53 8.41 0.44
C GLY A 89 11.02 8.40 0.36
N ARG A 90 10.40 9.48 0.85
CA ARG A 90 8.93 9.64 0.89
C ARG A 90 8.52 10.92 0.20
N ILE A 91 7.39 10.91 -0.48
CA ILE A 91 6.75 12.08 -1.08
C ILE A 91 5.27 12.12 -0.70
N GLN A 92 4.77 13.32 -0.45
CA GLN A 92 3.34 13.52 -0.26
C GLN A 92 2.60 13.38 -1.59
N VAL A 93 1.45 12.72 -1.54
CA VAL A 93 0.55 12.55 -2.67
C VAL A 93 -0.85 13.03 -2.29
N TYR A 94 -1.51 13.70 -3.21
CA TYR A 94 -2.86 14.24 -3.04
C TYR A 94 -3.82 13.60 -4.03
N PHE A 95 -4.82 12.93 -3.50
CA PHE A 95 -5.87 12.28 -4.27
C PHE A 95 -7.13 13.13 -4.22
N ASN A 96 -7.56 13.64 -5.36
CA ASN A 96 -8.83 14.33 -5.50
C ASN A 96 -9.76 13.48 -6.34
N ARG A 97 -10.94 13.18 -5.80
CA ARG A 97 -11.95 12.33 -6.45
C ARG A 97 -12.29 12.81 -7.85
N ASP A 98 -12.49 14.13 -7.99
CA ASP A 98 -12.99 14.71 -9.23
C ASP A 98 -11.88 14.88 -10.29
N GLU A 99 -10.62 14.87 -9.86
CA GLU A 99 -9.44 14.81 -10.74
C GLU A 99 -9.13 13.40 -11.23
N ILE A 100 -9.32 12.38 -10.38
CA ILE A 100 -9.07 10.98 -10.71
C ILE A 100 -10.22 10.38 -11.52
N CYS A 101 -11.44 10.80 -11.23
CA CYS A 101 -12.64 10.31 -11.87
C CYS A 101 -13.32 11.46 -12.63
N LEU A 102 -12.93 11.68 -13.89
CA LEU A 102 -13.45 12.77 -14.73
C LEU A 102 -14.92 12.60 -15.12
N GLY A 103 -15.41 11.36 -15.19
CA GLY A 103 -16.81 11.06 -15.52
C GLY A 103 -17.74 11.06 -14.30
N GLU A 104 -18.99 10.60 -14.51
CA GLU A 104 -19.99 10.44 -13.44
C GLU A 104 -19.65 9.29 -12.50
N ASP A 105 -19.01 8.24 -13.00
CA ASP A 105 -18.57 7.11 -12.18
C ASP A 105 -17.38 7.51 -11.30
N LYS A 106 -17.64 7.53 -10.01
CA LYS A 106 -16.64 7.83 -8.96
C LYS A 106 -16.19 6.56 -8.21
N SER A 107 -16.45 5.37 -8.77
CA SER A 107 -16.17 4.09 -8.11
C SER A 107 -14.67 3.86 -7.89
N LEU A 108 -13.81 4.30 -8.81
CA LEU A 108 -12.36 4.19 -8.67
C LEU A 108 -11.86 4.86 -7.38
N TYR A 109 -12.34 6.06 -7.07
CA TYR A 109 -11.99 6.74 -5.83
C TYR A 109 -12.77 6.21 -4.62
N ASN A 110 -14.12 6.13 -4.73
CA ASN A 110 -14.97 5.83 -3.59
C ASN A 110 -14.89 4.36 -3.14
N THR A 111 -14.62 3.44 -4.06
CA THR A 111 -14.55 2.00 -3.78
C THR A 111 -13.11 1.52 -3.79
N VAL A 112 -12.38 1.68 -4.88
CA VAL A 112 -11.02 1.12 -4.97
C VAL A 112 -10.08 1.84 -4.03
N PHE A 113 -9.90 3.15 -4.18
CA PHE A 113 -8.97 3.91 -3.35
C PHE A 113 -9.36 3.89 -1.86
N LYS A 114 -10.61 4.27 -1.52
CA LYS A 114 -11.01 4.45 -0.12
C LYS A 114 -11.25 3.16 0.66
N LYS A 115 -11.71 2.09 -0.01
CA LYS A 115 -12.15 0.87 0.69
C LYS A 115 -11.27 -0.33 0.45
N LEU A 116 -10.60 -0.42 -0.70
CA LEU A 116 -9.86 -1.63 -1.09
C LEU A 116 -8.35 -1.48 -0.99
N LEU A 117 -7.79 -0.26 -1.06
CA LEU A 117 -6.38 -0.04 -0.76
C LEU A 117 -6.13 -0.05 0.76
N ASP A 118 -4.94 -0.51 1.12
CA ASP A 118 -4.45 -0.55 2.50
C ASP A 118 -3.04 0.03 2.60
N LEU A 119 -2.65 0.39 3.82
CA LEU A 119 -1.26 0.75 4.10
C LEU A 119 -0.36 -0.45 3.81
N GLY A 120 0.72 -0.20 3.08
CA GLY A 120 1.65 -1.21 2.62
C GLY A 120 1.44 -1.66 1.17
N ASP A 121 0.31 -1.32 0.53
CA ASP A 121 0.11 -1.58 -0.89
C ASP A 121 1.13 -0.81 -1.72
N PHE A 122 1.62 -1.42 -2.80
CA PHE A 122 2.40 -0.70 -3.81
C PHE A 122 1.46 -0.17 -4.88
N ILE A 123 1.60 1.12 -5.16
CA ILE A 123 0.85 1.80 -6.20
C ILE A 123 1.79 2.56 -7.12
N GLY A 124 1.43 2.62 -8.39
CA GLY A 124 1.98 3.54 -9.36
C GLY A 124 1.03 4.71 -9.52
N ILE A 125 1.55 5.90 -9.65
CA ILE A 125 0.77 7.12 -9.86
C ILE A 125 1.36 7.97 -10.97
N THR A 126 0.48 8.57 -11.76
CA THR A 126 0.81 9.67 -12.67
C THR A 126 0.13 10.92 -12.17
N GLY A 127 0.84 12.02 -12.10
CA GLY A 127 0.28 13.26 -11.57
C GLY A 127 1.13 14.49 -11.83
N THR A 128 0.69 15.61 -11.28
CA THR A 128 1.33 16.92 -11.47
C THR A 128 1.88 17.44 -10.16
N LEU A 129 3.08 17.99 -10.18
CA LEU A 129 3.72 18.56 -9.00
C LEU A 129 3.06 19.89 -8.61
N PHE A 130 2.77 20.08 -7.35
CA PHE A 130 2.30 21.34 -6.80
C PHE A 130 2.77 21.52 -5.36
N THR A 131 2.74 22.75 -4.89
CA THR A 131 3.05 23.09 -3.51
C THR A 131 1.75 23.33 -2.73
N THR A 132 1.59 22.64 -1.60
CA THR A 132 0.42 22.86 -0.73
C THR A 132 0.46 24.23 -0.06
N LYS A 133 -0.66 24.69 0.52
CA LYS A 133 -0.73 25.95 1.26
C LYS A 133 0.25 26.04 2.43
N VAL A 134 0.68 24.91 2.96
CA VAL A 134 1.67 24.81 4.04
C VAL A 134 3.11 24.65 3.56
N GLY A 135 3.34 24.71 2.24
CA GLY A 135 4.67 24.65 1.65
C GLY A 135 5.17 23.23 1.32
N GLU A 136 4.36 22.18 1.48
CA GLU A 136 4.79 20.81 1.22
C GLU A 136 4.73 20.49 -0.28
N LYS A 137 5.84 19.94 -0.82
CA LYS A 137 5.98 19.47 -2.19
C LYS A 137 5.15 18.20 -2.38
N THR A 138 4.16 18.23 -3.26
CA THR A 138 3.13 17.20 -3.36
C THR A 138 2.88 16.82 -4.80
N VAL A 139 2.56 15.56 -5.05
CA VAL A 139 2.06 15.09 -6.35
C VAL A 139 0.54 15.06 -6.34
N MET A 140 -0.10 15.86 -7.18
CA MET A 140 -1.54 15.79 -7.44
C MET A 140 -1.80 14.60 -8.37
N VAL A 141 -2.40 13.58 -7.84
CA VAL A 141 -2.65 12.32 -8.58
C VAL A 141 -3.74 12.52 -9.61
N LYS A 142 -3.46 12.20 -10.86
CA LYS A 142 -4.40 12.14 -11.97
C LYS A 142 -4.86 10.71 -12.21
N GLU A 143 -3.91 9.78 -12.16
CA GLU A 143 -4.16 8.35 -12.35
C GLU A 143 -3.38 7.56 -11.32
N PHE A 144 -3.92 6.43 -10.90
CA PHE A 144 -3.21 5.47 -10.07
C PHE A 144 -3.51 4.04 -10.49
N THR A 145 -2.54 3.16 -10.29
CA THR A 145 -2.63 1.72 -10.57
C THR A 145 -2.13 0.95 -9.36
N LEU A 146 -2.85 -0.08 -8.95
CA LEU A 146 -2.37 -1.02 -7.92
C LEU A 146 -1.32 -1.94 -8.55
N LEU A 147 -0.12 -1.93 -7.98
CA LEU A 147 1.02 -2.74 -8.45
C LEU A 147 1.22 -4.00 -7.60
N SER A 148 0.95 -3.90 -6.30
CA SER A 148 1.01 -5.08 -5.41
C SER A 148 0.17 -4.87 -4.17
N LYS A 149 -0.74 -5.80 -3.90
CA LYS A 149 -1.58 -5.81 -2.70
C LYS A 149 -0.83 -6.40 -1.51
N SER A 150 -0.71 -5.65 -0.44
CA SER A 150 -0.14 -6.13 0.82
C SER A 150 -1.17 -6.92 1.62
N LEU A 151 -0.93 -8.21 1.82
CA LEU A 151 -1.83 -9.09 2.58
C LEU A 151 -1.51 -9.13 4.08
N LYS A 152 -0.28 -8.79 4.47
CA LYS A 152 0.11 -8.68 5.87
C LYS A 152 0.21 -7.20 6.27
N PRO A 153 -0.34 -6.81 7.43
CA PRO A 153 -0.12 -5.47 7.97
C PRO A 153 1.37 -5.21 8.17
N LEU A 154 1.80 -3.99 7.88
CA LEU A 154 3.15 -3.56 8.24
C LEU A 154 3.21 -3.28 9.75
N PRO A 155 4.30 -3.63 10.42
CA PRO A 155 4.54 -3.23 11.82
C PRO A 155 4.84 -1.72 11.82
N ILE A 156 3.81 -0.92 12.13
CA ILE A 156 3.95 0.53 12.23
C ILE A 156 3.93 0.88 13.71
N PRO A 157 4.98 1.53 14.26
CA PRO A 157 4.99 2.00 15.63
C PRO A 157 3.77 2.89 15.91
N LYS A 158 3.06 2.61 16.99
CA LYS A 158 1.92 3.40 17.45
C LYS A 158 2.32 4.15 18.70
N VAL A 159 2.11 5.45 18.71
CA VAL A 159 2.28 6.27 19.91
C VAL A 159 0.91 6.43 20.56
N LYS A 160 0.77 5.98 21.81
CA LYS A 160 -0.42 6.19 22.64
C LYS A 160 0.03 6.67 24.02
N ASP A 161 -0.54 7.76 24.49
CA ASP A 161 -0.25 8.36 25.80
C ASP A 161 1.26 8.62 26.05
N GLY A 162 1.97 9.03 24.98
CA GLY A 162 3.42 9.30 25.04
C GLY A 162 4.32 8.05 25.04
N VAL A 163 3.74 6.84 24.98
CA VAL A 163 4.46 5.58 24.92
C VAL A 163 4.43 5.07 23.48
N THR A 164 5.62 4.75 22.95
CA THR A 164 5.74 4.12 21.63
C THR A 164 5.61 2.60 21.78
N TYR A 165 4.58 2.06 21.15
CA TYR A 165 4.37 0.62 21.02
C TYR A 165 4.97 0.20 19.68
N ASP A 166 6.08 -0.52 19.73
CA ASP A 166 6.68 -1.14 18.55
C ASP A 166 6.25 -2.60 18.50
N ALA A 167 5.50 -2.97 17.48
CA ALA A 167 5.07 -4.36 17.26
C ALA A 167 6.25 -5.29 16.93
N PHE A 168 7.46 -4.73 16.73
CA PHE A 168 8.66 -5.42 16.29
C PHE A 168 9.84 -5.30 17.27
N THR A 169 9.57 -5.22 18.57
CA THR A 169 10.61 -5.20 19.61
C THR A 169 11.20 -6.58 19.91
N ASP A 170 10.44 -7.66 19.64
CA ASP A 170 10.92 -9.03 19.86
C ASP A 170 12.01 -9.40 18.83
N PRO A 171 13.26 -9.68 19.27
CA PRO A 171 14.36 -10.01 18.38
C PRO A 171 14.08 -11.27 17.53
N GLU A 172 13.36 -12.26 18.06
CA GLU A 172 13.05 -13.48 17.34
C GLU A 172 12.05 -13.21 16.20
N LEU A 173 11.02 -12.41 16.44
CA LEU A 173 10.09 -11.98 15.41
C LEU A 173 10.78 -11.16 14.32
N ARG A 174 11.67 -10.25 14.68
CA ARG A 174 12.48 -9.46 13.75
C ARG A 174 13.36 -10.36 12.88
N TYR A 175 13.95 -11.38 13.46
CA TYR A 175 14.77 -12.34 12.71
C TYR A 175 13.95 -13.20 11.76
N ARG A 176 12.78 -13.67 12.19
CA ARG A 176 11.87 -14.50 11.37
C ARG A 176 11.17 -13.72 10.26
N GLN A 177 10.94 -12.42 10.46
CA GLN A 177 10.24 -11.54 9.51
C GLN A 177 11.13 -10.38 9.06
N ARG A 178 12.35 -10.69 8.64
CA ARG A 178 13.35 -9.69 8.25
C ARG A 178 12.83 -8.70 7.19
N TYR A 179 11.99 -9.15 6.28
CA TYR A 179 11.35 -8.31 5.27
C TYR A 179 10.47 -7.19 5.87
N ALA A 180 9.90 -7.40 7.04
CA ALA A 180 9.09 -6.41 7.73
C ALA A 180 9.93 -5.51 8.65
N ASP A 181 11.06 -6.02 9.14
CA ASP A 181 12.03 -5.28 9.95
C ASP A 181 12.79 -4.20 9.14
N LEU A 182 12.82 -4.35 7.80
CA LEU A 182 13.52 -3.43 6.89
C LEU A 182 12.61 -2.34 6.29
N VAL A 183 11.33 -2.29 6.64
CA VAL A 183 10.35 -1.29 6.21
C VAL A 183 10.26 -0.16 7.22
#